data_e6b4b4795298af80bb7bdc8ab9ccb173
#
_entry.id   e6b4b4795298af80bb7bdc8ab9ccb173
#
_cell.length_a   1.000
_cell.length_b   1.000
_cell.length_c   1.000
_cell.angle_alpha   90.00
_cell.angle_beta   90.00
_cell.angle_gamma   90.00
#
_symmetry.space_group_name_H-M   'P 1'
#
loop_
_entity.id
_entity.type
_entity.pdbx_description
1 polymer ?
#
loop_
_entity_poly.entity_id
_entity_poly.type
_entity_poly.pdbx_seq_one_letter_code
_entity_poly.pdbx_strand_id
1 'polypeptide(L)'
;MEFIVGNMNELYQFRILGDARMEGTNAVYRVELAGGNTDGVPAERLLAGERFSIEAAYVEKELSRKVGDIRFSSPVSMRNEWSHVRIQHKVPGSMLNKKLAVGIPVKKDGKSAVHTMWMHYVDWEAEMQFADYKNNALAFGRSNRNGNGEYTNIGKSGGVIRTGAGLYEQMDAGNVQYYNTFSLKMLENALYDLSAGKLGMGERNFLIRTGEKGAIQFHKAVLNTVSGWTQLITDGGNASVINKTSSALHTNALSAGFQFVEYLAPNGIKIKVEVDSYYDDPVRNKIQHPNGGPAFSYRYDILYIGTMDQPNIFKCKIKGQDEYRGYQWGPFRNPFTGATNNPYASFDEDAAVMHKYATLGICVLDPTRTMSLIPAVLQA
;
A
#
# COMPACT_ATOMS: atom_id res chain seq x y z
N MET A 1 27.33 -31.69 -10.73
CA MET A 1 27.50 -30.31 -10.24
C MET A 1 27.74 -30.40 -8.75
N GLU A 2 28.82 -29.78 -8.29
CA GLU A 2 29.20 -29.89 -6.89
C GLU A 2 28.88 -28.58 -6.22
N PHE A 3 27.81 -28.58 -5.46
CA PHE A 3 27.44 -27.44 -4.63
C PHE A 3 28.09 -27.56 -3.27
N ILE A 4 28.62 -26.46 -2.79
CA ILE A 4 29.04 -26.35 -1.41
C ILE A 4 27.97 -25.65 -0.63
N VAL A 5 27.52 -26.26 0.44
CA VAL A 5 26.57 -25.72 1.40
C VAL A 5 27.29 -25.50 2.72
N GLY A 6 26.98 -24.43 3.39
CA GLY A 6 27.59 -24.11 4.67
C GLY A 6 26.59 -23.61 5.70
N ASN A 7 26.95 -23.76 6.95
CA ASN A 7 26.29 -23.11 8.06
C ASN A 7 27.14 -21.90 8.49
N MET A 8 26.63 -20.71 8.35
CA MET A 8 27.38 -19.47 8.64
C MET A 8 27.85 -19.34 10.09
N ASN A 9 27.17 -20.02 11.01
CA ASN A 9 27.52 -19.93 12.45
C ASN A 9 28.81 -20.68 12.81
N GLU A 10 29.17 -21.70 12.01
CA GLU A 10 30.21 -22.65 12.43
C GLU A 10 31.29 -22.91 11.39
N LEU A 11 31.20 -22.27 10.24
CA LEU A 11 32.18 -22.40 9.14
C LEU A 11 32.36 -23.83 8.61
N TYR A 12 31.42 -24.72 8.86
CA TYR A 12 31.41 -26.03 8.23
C TYR A 12 30.82 -25.95 6.83
N GLN A 13 31.58 -26.43 5.86
CA GLN A 13 31.15 -26.51 4.47
C GLN A 13 31.00 -27.96 4.04
N PHE A 14 29.97 -28.26 3.30
CA PHE A 14 29.70 -29.60 2.80
C PHE A 14 29.59 -29.59 1.30
N ARG A 15 30.18 -30.56 0.64
CA ARG A 15 30.04 -30.82 -0.78
C ARG A 15 28.89 -31.79 -1.00
N ILE A 16 27.96 -31.44 -1.89
CA ILE A 16 26.84 -32.30 -2.26
C ILE A 16 27.33 -33.30 -3.33
N LEU A 17 27.15 -34.60 -3.07
CA LEU A 17 27.66 -35.68 -3.90
C LEU A 17 26.70 -36.14 -5.01
N GLY A 18 25.59 -35.52 -5.22
CA GLY A 18 24.63 -35.90 -6.26
C GLY A 18 23.25 -35.29 -6.08
N ASP A 19 22.33 -35.75 -6.89
CA ASP A 19 20.94 -35.27 -6.86
C ASP A 19 20.21 -35.70 -5.58
N ALA A 20 19.23 -34.90 -5.19
CA ALA A 20 18.40 -35.22 -4.03
C ALA A 20 17.59 -36.49 -4.25
N ARG A 21 17.55 -37.34 -3.24
CA ARG A 21 16.63 -38.46 -3.17
C ARG A 21 15.39 -38.05 -2.40
N MET A 22 14.22 -38.27 -2.98
CA MET A 22 12.95 -38.01 -2.27
C MET A 22 12.63 -39.15 -1.32
N GLU A 23 12.49 -38.83 -0.04
CA GLU A 23 12.01 -39.75 0.99
C GLU A 23 10.74 -39.14 1.59
N GLY A 24 9.58 -39.61 1.10
CA GLY A 24 8.30 -38.97 1.40
C GLY A 24 8.20 -37.56 0.86
N THR A 25 7.97 -36.58 1.71
CA THR A 25 7.91 -35.14 1.36
C THR A 25 9.28 -34.45 1.46
N ASN A 26 10.31 -35.13 1.95
CA ASN A 26 11.63 -34.56 2.21
C ASN A 26 12.61 -34.89 1.09
N ALA A 27 13.44 -33.91 0.73
CA ALA A 27 14.57 -34.11 -0.18
C ALA A 27 15.82 -34.41 0.65
N VAL A 28 16.41 -35.59 0.46
CA VAL A 28 17.61 -36.02 1.17
C VAL A 28 18.81 -35.91 0.25
N TYR A 29 19.82 -35.20 0.71
CA TYR A 29 21.09 -35.01 0.00
C TYR A 29 22.20 -35.80 0.66
N ARG A 30 23.02 -36.46 -0.14
CA ARG A 30 24.26 -37.05 0.32
C ARG A 30 25.36 -36.01 0.26
N VAL A 31 26.03 -35.77 1.37
CA VAL A 31 27.06 -34.74 1.51
C VAL A 31 28.34 -35.30 2.10
N GLU A 32 29.49 -34.70 1.76
CA GLU A 32 30.75 -34.93 2.43
C GLU A 32 31.30 -33.61 2.97
N LEU A 33 32.09 -33.65 4.03
CA LEU A 33 32.72 -32.48 4.62
C LEU A 33 33.77 -31.93 3.65
N ALA A 34 33.69 -30.64 3.33
CA ALA A 34 34.70 -29.95 2.51
C ALA A 34 35.90 -29.53 3.38
N GLY A 35 37.08 -29.47 2.77
CA GLY A 35 38.28 -28.93 3.43
C GLY A 35 39.16 -29.93 4.18
N GLY A 36 38.92 -31.25 4.03
CA GLY A 36 39.83 -32.29 4.55
C GLY A 36 39.95 -32.32 6.06
N ASN A 37 38.98 -31.78 6.79
CA ASN A 37 38.98 -31.82 8.25
C ASN A 37 38.69 -33.28 8.72
N THR A 38 39.66 -33.95 9.29
CA THR A 38 39.56 -35.36 9.68
C THR A 38 38.71 -35.56 10.96
N ASP A 39 38.47 -34.51 11.71
CA ASP A 39 37.83 -34.64 13.02
C ASP A 39 36.28 -34.72 12.94
N GLY A 40 35.73 -34.58 11.76
CA GLY A 40 34.30 -34.69 11.55
C GLY A 40 33.56 -33.46 12.09
N VAL A 41 32.25 -33.43 11.87
CA VAL A 41 31.36 -32.40 12.43
C VAL A 41 30.82 -32.92 13.75
N PRO A 42 30.86 -32.15 14.85
CA PRO A 42 30.26 -32.55 16.12
C PRO A 42 28.76 -32.89 15.93
N ALA A 43 28.31 -33.97 16.51
CA ALA A 43 26.92 -34.43 16.36
C ALA A 43 25.89 -33.37 16.82
N GLU A 44 26.26 -32.51 17.74
CA GLU A 44 25.47 -31.38 18.23
C GLU A 44 25.16 -30.35 17.16
N ARG A 45 25.94 -30.33 16.05
CA ARG A 45 25.79 -29.40 14.92
C ARG A 45 25.05 -30.01 13.73
N LEU A 46 24.60 -31.23 13.86
CA LEU A 46 23.79 -31.94 12.87
C LEU A 46 22.39 -32.23 13.37
N LEU A 47 21.92 -31.46 14.35
CA LEU A 47 20.60 -31.61 14.93
C LEU A 47 19.51 -31.17 13.96
N ALA A 48 18.31 -31.72 14.15
CA ALA A 48 17.12 -31.30 13.41
C ALA A 48 16.84 -29.82 13.64
N GLY A 49 16.66 -29.07 12.56
CA GLY A 49 16.43 -27.61 12.57
C GLY A 49 17.63 -26.75 12.16
N GLU A 50 18.82 -27.34 12.05
CA GLU A 50 19.97 -26.64 11.48
C GLU A 50 19.71 -26.26 10.01
N ARG A 51 20.12 -25.05 9.64
CA ARG A 51 19.89 -24.50 8.31
C ARG A 51 21.22 -24.38 7.54
N PHE A 52 21.22 -24.92 6.35
CA PHE A 52 22.33 -24.85 5.44
C PHE A 52 21.93 -24.00 4.22
N SER A 53 22.82 -23.13 3.77
CA SER A 53 22.67 -22.36 2.55
C SER A 53 23.68 -22.80 1.50
N ILE A 54 23.35 -22.63 0.23
CA ILE A 54 24.32 -22.84 -0.84
C ILE A 54 25.20 -21.61 -0.94
N GLU A 55 26.50 -21.84 -0.81
CA GLU A 55 27.50 -20.77 -0.91
C GLU A 55 27.99 -20.58 -2.33
N ALA A 56 28.45 -21.65 -2.97
CA ALA A 56 28.97 -21.58 -4.34
C ALA A 56 28.93 -22.93 -5.05
N ALA A 57 29.04 -22.88 -6.37
CA ALA A 57 29.29 -24.04 -7.20
C ALA A 57 30.75 -23.96 -7.70
N TYR A 58 31.57 -24.85 -7.24
CA TYR A 58 32.98 -24.94 -7.68
C TYR A 58 33.10 -25.91 -8.83
N VAL A 59 34.04 -25.62 -9.76
CA VAL A 59 34.35 -26.47 -10.88
C VAL A 59 35.85 -26.75 -10.90
N GLU A 60 36.24 -27.86 -11.50
CA GLU A 60 37.65 -28.23 -11.67
C GLU A 60 38.39 -27.19 -12.52
N LYS A 61 39.68 -26.94 -12.19
CA LYS A 61 40.49 -25.94 -12.87
C LYS A 61 40.58 -26.15 -14.39
N GLU A 62 40.53 -27.40 -14.84
CA GLU A 62 40.69 -27.77 -16.25
C GLU A 62 39.37 -27.80 -17.03
N LEU A 63 38.33 -27.11 -16.52
CA LEU A 63 37.08 -26.95 -17.19
C LEU A 63 36.31 -28.24 -17.41
N SER A 64 35.61 -28.65 -16.44
CA SER A 64 34.57 -29.61 -16.61
C SER A 64 33.59 -29.15 -17.70
N ARG A 65 33.29 -30.01 -18.67
CA ARG A 65 32.28 -29.77 -19.70
C ARG A 65 30.85 -29.70 -19.14
N LYS A 66 30.65 -30.06 -17.89
CA LYS A 66 29.40 -29.94 -17.16
C LYS A 66 29.41 -28.62 -16.38
N VAL A 67 28.89 -27.59 -17.01
CA VAL A 67 28.59 -26.32 -16.35
C VAL A 67 27.38 -26.53 -15.49
N GLY A 68 27.37 -25.97 -14.29
CA GLY A 68 26.27 -26.07 -13.41
C GLY A 68 25.00 -25.39 -13.95
N ASP A 69 23.87 -26.01 -13.72
CA ASP A 69 22.57 -25.44 -14.08
C ASP A 69 22.25 -24.24 -13.21
N ILE A 70 21.67 -23.22 -13.83
CA ILE A 70 21.18 -22.06 -13.12
C ILE A 70 19.93 -22.48 -12.33
N ARG A 71 19.89 -22.11 -11.07
CA ARG A 71 18.68 -22.25 -10.27
C ARG A 71 17.67 -21.23 -10.71
N PHE A 72 16.51 -21.67 -11.04
CA PHE A 72 15.36 -20.80 -11.28
C PHE A 72 14.16 -21.32 -10.50
N SER A 73 13.41 -20.40 -9.97
CA SER A 73 12.08 -20.68 -9.40
C SER A 73 11.02 -20.31 -10.43
N SER A 74 9.96 -21.10 -10.49
CA SER A 74 8.81 -20.72 -11.30
C SER A 74 8.21 -19.42 -10.75
N PRO A 75 7.97 -18.41 -11.59
CA PRO A 75 7.30 -17.20 -11.14
C PRO A 75 5.87 -17.52 -10.70
N VAL A 76 5.48 -16.98 -9.57
CA VAL A 76 4.10 -17.06 -9.09
C VAL A 76 3.31 -15.94 -9.76
N SER A 77 2.22 -16.29 -10.44
CA SER A 77 1.32 -15.30 -11.01
C SER A 77 0.17 -15.00 -10.03
N MET A 78 0.01 -13.73 -9.68
CA MET A 78 -1.17 -13.24 -8.98
C MET A 78 -2.08 -12.53 -9.97
N ARG A 79 -3.40 -12.71 -9.79
CA ARG A 79 -4.41 -12.07 -10.64
C ARG A 79 -5.27 -11.17 -9.78
N ASN A 80 -5.45 -9.94 -10.23
CA ASN A 80 -6.42 -9.03 -9.68
C ASN A 80 -7.30 -8.49 -10.82
N GLU A 81 -8.50 -8.02 -10.49
CA GLU A 81 -9.44 -7.47 -11.46
C GLU A 81 -9.55 -5.96 -11.34
N TRP A 82 -10.06 -5.36 -12.38
CA TRP A 82 -10.41 -3.94 -12.35
C TRP A 82 -11.81 -3.75 -11.78
N SER A 83 -11.94 -2.77 -10.91
CA SER A 83 -13.20 -2.32 -10.37
C SER A 83 -13.78 -1.21 -11.23
N HIS A 84 -15.08 -1.26 -11.45
CA HIS A 84 -15.82 -0.25 -12.19
C HIS A 84 -16.62 0.59 -11.21
N VAL A 85 -16.26 1.87 -11.12
CA VAL A 85 -16.93 2.83 -10.24
C VAL A 85 -17.70 3.84 -11.09
N ARG A 86 -18.98 4.05 -10.78
CA ARG A 86 -19.83 4.99 -11.51
C ARG A 86 -20.68 5.81 -10.56
N ILE A 87 -20.77 7.11 -10.84
CA ILE A 87 -21.75 8.03 -10.29
C ILE A 87 -22.56 8.62 -11.42
N GLN A 88 -23.86 8.71 -11.22
CA GLN A 88 -24.80 9.39 -12.11
C GLN A 88 -25.71 10.26 -11.29
N HIS A 89 -25.89 11.50 -11.72
CA HIS A 89 -26.85 12.41 -11.11
C HIS A 89 -27.67 13.13 -12.19
N LYS A 90 -29.00 13.15 -12.00
CA LYS A 90 -29.94 13.79 -12.91
C LYS A 90 -30.48 15.06 -12.23
N VAL A 91 -30.32 16.20 -12.90
CA VAL A 91 -30.81 17.50 -12.42
C VAL A 91 -31.93 17.99 -13.34
N PRO A 92 -33.13 18.21 -12.84
CA PRO A 92 -34.24 18.73 -13.64
C PRO A 92 -33.94 20.12 -14.21
N GLY A 93 -34.47 20.47 -15.39
CA GLY A 93 -34.25 21.73 -16.05
C GLY A 93 -34.63 22.95 -15.21
N SER A 94 -35.67 22.82 -14.39
CA SER A 94 -36.08 23.89 -13.45
C SER A 94 -35.03 24.25 -12.39
N MET A 95 -34.10 23.36 -12.10
CA MET A 95 -33.00 23.56 -11.14
C MET A 95 -31.72 24.12 -11.78
N LEU A 96 -31.55 24.00 -13.09
CA LEU A 96 -30.29 24.32 -13.78
C LEU A 96 -29.89 25.80 -13.65
N ASN A 97 -30.86 26.71 -13.57
CA ASN A 97 -30.60 28.17 -13.48
C ASN A 97 -30.75 28.72 -12.05
N LYS A 98 -30.96 27.86 -11.05
CA LYS A 98 -31.06 28.33 -9.67
C LYS A 98 -29.72 28.83 -9.18
N LYS A 99 -29.74 30.01 -8.59
CA LYS A 99 -28.58 30.58 -7.89
C LYS A 99 -28.61 30.18 -6.42
N LEU A 100 -27.46 30.01 -5.84
CA LEU A 100 -27.31 29.85 -4.40
C LEU A 100 -27.56 31.20 -3.72
N ALA A 101 -28.23 31.20 -2.55
CA ALA A 101 -28.46 32.39 -1.76
C ALA A 101 -27.14 33.03 -1.27
N VAL A 102 -26.13 32.20 -1.04
CA VAL A 102 -24.77 32.58 -0.65
C VAL A 102 -23.75 31.88 -1.55
N GLY A 103 -22.75 32.59 -2.01
CA GLY A 103 -21.66 32.00 -2.77
C GLY A 103 -20.84 31.06 -1.89
N ILE A 104 -20.66 29.83 -2.32
CA ILE A 104 -19.88 28.82 -1.57
C ILE A 104 -18.42 28.85 -2.09
N PRO A 105 -17.44 29.17 -1.23
CA PRO A 105 -16.04 29.10 -1.61
C PRO A 105 -15.60 27.64 -1.71
N VAL A 106 -15.06 27.27 -2.86
CA VAL A 106 -14.60 25.92 -3.14
C VAL A 106 -13.13 25.98 -3.56
N LYS A 107 -12.31 25.09 -3.03
CA LYS A 107 -10.95 24.89 -3.50
C LYS A 107 -10.90 23.71 -4.47
N LYS A 108 -10.48 23.96 -5.70
CA LYS A 108 -10.22 22.93 -6.69
C LYS A 108 -8.83 23.16 -7.29
N ASP A 109 -7.99 22.14 -7.28
CA ASP A 109 -6.63 22.18 -7.83
C ASP A 109 -5.79 23.39 -7.33
N GLY A 110 -5.87 23.68 -6.02
CA GLY A 110 -5.17 24.81 -5.39
C GLY A 110 -5.75 26.19 -5.68
N LYS A 111 -6.78 26.30 -6.53
CA LYS A 111 -7.45 27.58 -6.85
C LYS A 111 -8.74 27.70 -6.05
N SER A 112 -8.96 28.89 -5.47
CA SER A 112 -10.23 29.24 -4.85
C SER A 112 -11.22 29.71 -5.91
N ALA A 113 -12.39 29.09 -5.97
CA ALA A 113 -13.50 29.53 -6.77
C ALA A 113 -14.74 29.70 -5.88
N VAL A 114 -15.61 30.66 -6.22
CA VAL A 114 -16.86 30.87 -5.52
C VAL A 114 -17.99 30.38 -6.42
N HIS A 115 -18.65 29.31 -6.01
CA HIS A 115 -19.80 28.81 -6.74
C HIS A 115 -21.06 29.59 -6.34
N THR A 116 -21.65 30.27 -7.29
CA THR A 116 -22.90 31.01 -7.13
C THR A 116 -24.10 30.31 -7.74
N MET A 117 -23.86 29.34 -8.62
CA MET A 117 -24.90 28.53 -9.25
C MET A 117 -24.99 27.15 -8.62
N TRP A 118 -26.21 26.69 -8.40
CA TRP A 118 -26.51 25.37 -7.84
C TRP A 118 -25.84 24.24 -8.62
N MET A 119 -25.87 24.31 -9.94
CA MET A 119 -25.30 23.24 -10.79
C MET A 119 -23.80 23.08 -10.62
N HIS A 120 -23.04 24.17 -10.48
CA HIS A 120 -21.60 24.10 -10.22
C HIS A 120 -21.29 23.49 -8.85
N TYR A 121 -22.11 23.78 -7.85
CA TYR A 121 -21.96 23.19 -6.53
C TYR A 121 -22.21 21.69 -6.55
N VAL A 122 -23.29 21.25 -7.19
CA VAL A 122 -23.64 19.83 -7.32
C VAL A 122 -22.57 19.06 -8.10
N ASP A 123 -22.04 19.64 -9.17
CA ASP A 123 -20.94 19.01 -9.93
C ASP A 123 -19.67 18.87 -9.08
N TRP A 124 -19.35 19.89 -8.30
CA TRP A 124 -18.23 19.83 -7.36
C TRP A 124 -18.44 18.77 -6.29
N GLU A 125 -19.62 18.70 -5.68
CA GLU A 125 -19.94 17.69 -4.68
C GLU A 125 -19.89 16.28 -5.27
N ALA A 126 -20.41 16.09 -6.46
CA ALA A 126 -20.29 14.83 -7.20
C ALA A 126 -18.84 14.45 -7.51
N GLU A 127 -17.97 15.43 -7.75
CA GLU A 127 -16.53 15.20 -7.97
C GLU A 127 -15.87 14.70 -6.68
N MET A 128 -16.18 15.30 -5.53
CA MET A 128 -15.66 14.87 -4.22
C MET A 128 -16.12 13.46 -3.89
N GLN A 129 -17.40 13.17 -4.02
CA GLN A 129 -17.94 11.82 -3.78
C GLN A 129 -17.33 10.79 -4.73
N PHE A 130 -17.09 11.15 -5.99
CA PHE A 130 -16.49 10.26 -6.95
C PHE A 130 -15.02 9.96 -6.62
N ALA A 131 -14.28 10.96 -6.13
CA ALA A 131 -12.92 10.78 -5.63
C ALA A 131 -12.90 9.84 -4.42
N ASP A 132 -13.81 10.02 -3.47
CA ASP A 132 -13.94 9.14 -2.30
C ASP A 132 -14.27 7.70 -2.70
N TYR A 133 -15.20 7.50 -3.64
CA TYR A 133 -15.55 6.16 -4.11
C TYR A 133 -14.36 5.47 -4.80
N LYS A 134 -13.57 6.21 -5.59
CA LYS A 134 -12.34 5.68 -6.19
C LYS A 134 -11.32 5.29 -5.13
N ASN A 135 -11.08 6.15 -4.14
CA ASN A 135 -10.14 5.88 -3.06
C ASN A 135 -10.58 4.69 -2.22
N ASN A 136 -11.87 4.61 -1.91
CA ASN A 136 -12.45 3.49 -1.16
C ASN A 136 -12.33 2.17 -1.92
N ALA A 137 -12.58 2.18 -3.23
CA ALA A 137 -12.43 0.99 -4.06
C ALA A 137 -10.97 0.51 -4.13
N LEU A 138 -10.01 1.44 -4.21
CA LEU A 138 -8.58 1.11 -4.23
C LEU A 138 -8.06 0.61 -2.87
N ALA A 139 -8.51 1.20 -1.77
CA ALA A 139 -8.06 0.83 -0.44
C ALA A 139 -8.77 -0.43 0.09
N PHE A 140 -10.10 -0.44 0.06
CA PHE A 140 -10.95 -1.40 0.77
C PHE A 140 -11.76 -2.32 -0.16
N GLY A 141 -11.54 -2.22 -1.47
CA GLY A 141 -12.22 -3.10 -2.43
C GLY A 141 -12.02 -4.56 -2.04
N ARG A 142 -13.10 -5.35 -2.14
CA ARG A 142 -13.04 -6.81 -1.98
C ARG A 142 -13.25 -7.47 -3.33
N SER A 143 -12.45 -8.50 -3.59
CA SER A 143 -12.59 -9.28 -4.81
C SER A 143 -13.92 -10.01 -4.85
N ASN A 144 -14.61 -9.92 -5.99
CA ASN A 144 -15.87 -10.65 -6.24
C ASN A 144 -15.62 -12.07 -6.78
N ARG A 145 -14.46 -12.64 -6.55
CA ARG A 145 -14.17 -14.02 -6.90
C ARG A 145 -14.06 -14.91 -5.67
N ASN A 146 -14.64 -16.10 -5.76
CA ASN A 146 -14.42 -17.15 -4.79
C ASN A 146 -13.09 -17.88 -5.04
N GLY A 147 -12.73 -18.82 -4.17
CA GLY A 147 -11.51 -19.63 -4.32
C GLY A 147 -11.44 -20.47 -5.60
N ASN A 148 -12.57 -20.73 -6.23
CA ASN A 148 -12.67 -21.45 -7.53
C ASN A 148 -12.55 -20.52 -8.74
N GLY A 149 -12.44 -19.19 -8.51
CA GLY A 149 -12.34 -18.19 -9.57
C GLY A 149 -13.69 -17.76 -10.16
N GLU A 150 -14.81 -18.16 -9.57
CA GLU A 150 -16.15 -17.80 -10.01
C GLU A 150 -16.61 -16.48 -9.37
N TYR A 151 -17.45 -15.73 -10.08
CA TYR A 151 -18.01 -14.49 -9.57
C TYR A 151 -19.22 -14.76 -8.68
N THR A 152 -19.26 -14.15 -7.50
CA THR A 152 -20.33 -14.35 -6.52
C THR A 152 -21.42 -13.29 -6.60
N ASN A 153 -21.10 -12.05 -6.99
CA ASN A 153 -22.05 -10.95 -7.02
C ASN A 153 -22.56 -10.68 -8.44
N ILE A 154 -23.85 -10.76 -8.62
CA ILE A 154 -24.55 -10.49 -9.87
C ILE A 154 -25.40 -9.24 -9.68
N GLY A 155 -25.35 -8.32 -10.64
CA GLY A 155 -26.15 -7.11 -10.64
C GLY A 155 -27.63 -7.37 -10.95
N LYS A 156 -28.46 -6.37 -10.72
CA LYS A 156 -29.93 -6.45 -10.95
C LYS A 156 -30.31 -6.79 -12.39
N SER A 157 -29.45 -6.49 -13.36
CA SER A 157 -29.63 -6.82 -14.79
C SER A 157 -29.05 -8.17 -15.20
N GLY A 158 -28.63 -9.00 -14.26
CA GLY A 158 -28.01 -10.31 -14.54
C GLY A 158 -26.54 -10.26 -14.94
N GLY A 159 -25.94 -9.07 -15.08
CA GLY A 159 -24.52 -8.91 -15.37
C GLY A 159 -23.66 -9.08 -14.12
N VAL A 160 -22.44 -9.59 -14.30
CA VAL A 160 -21.48 -9.77 -13.22
C VAL A 160 -20.93 -8.40 -12.76
N ILE A 161 -20.92 -8.16 -11.44
CA ILE A 161 -20.25 -7.00 -10.86
C ILE A 161 -18.78 -7.37 -10.66
N ARG A 162 -17.89 -6.81 -11.48
CA ARG A 162 -16.46 -7.03 -11.36
C ARG A 162 -15.87 -6.05 -10.35
N THR A 163 -15.35 -6.59 -9.26
CA THR A 163 -14.60 -5.83 -8.25
C THR A 163 -13.28 -6.51 -7.98
N GLY A 164 -12.21 -5.75 -7.99
CA GLY A 164 -10.87 -6.22 -7.67
C GLY A 164 -10.56 -6.10 -6.18
N ALA A 165 -9.59 -6.87 -5.75
CA ALA A 165 -9.01 -6.75 -4.42
C ALA A 165 -8.34 -5.38 -4.25
N GLY A 166 -8.71 -4.68 -3.20
CA GLY A 166 -8.08 -3.43 -2.79
C GLY A 166 -6.73 -3.67 -2.09
N LEU A 167 -6.09 -2.58 -1.69
CA LEU A 167 -4.78 -2.63 -1.03
C LEU A 167 -4.82 -3.52 0.23
N TYR A 168 -5.80 -3.31 1.09
CA TYR A 168 -5.89 -4.04 2.37
C TYR A 168 -6.16 -5.53 2.19
N GLU A 169 -6.98 -5.92 1.23
CA GLU A 169 -7.23 -7.34 0.95
C GLU A 169 -5.96 -8.04 0.45
N GLN A 170 -5.16 -7.36 -0.39
CA GLN A 170 -3.89 -7.89 -0.86
C GLN A 170 -2.83 -7.94 0.24
N MET A 171 -2.87 -7.00 1.20
CA MET A 171 -1.98 -6.99 2.36
C MET A 171 -2.35 -8.04 3.41
N ASP A 172 -3.64 -8.31 3.61
CA ASP A 172 -4.12 -9.33 4.56
C ASP A 172 -3.62 -10.73 4.20
N ALA A 173 -3.28 -10.96 2.93
CA ALA A 173 -2.61 -12.19 2.49
C ALA A 173 -1.12 -12.25 2.86
N GLY A 174 -0.54 -11.16 3.35
CA GLY A 174 0.86 -11.02 3.71
C GLY A 174 1.09 -11.13 5.22
N ASN A 175 1.82 -10.17 5.76
CA ASN A 175 2.23 -10.17 7.16
C ASN A 175 1.26 -9.36 8.01
N VAL A 176 0.59 -10.01 8.97
CA VAL A 176 -0.27 -9.37 9.96
C VAL A 176 0.26 -9.68 11.35
N GLN A 177 0.50 -8.67 12.15
CA GLN A 177 0.94 -8.80 13.53
C GLN A 177 0.00 -8.04 14.46
N TYR A 178 -0.47 -8.70 15.51
CA TYR A 178 -1.27 -8.08 16.57
C TYR A 178 -0.38 -7.61 17.70
N TYR A 179 -0.70 -6.46 18.29
CA TYR A 179 0.04 -5.90 19.40
C TYR A 179 -0.86 -5.33 20.50
N ASN A 180 -0.44 -5.45 21.75
CA ASN A 180 -1.10 -4.84 22.91
C ASN A 180 -0.49 -3.49 23.26
N THR A 181 0.83 -3.41 23.25
CA THR A 181 1.57 -2.19 23.56
C THR A 181 2.52 -1.86 22.43
N PHE A 182 2.42 -0.65 21.91
CA PHE A 182 3.31 -0.16 20.87
C PHE A 182 4.68 0.17 21.45
N SER A 183 5.74 -0.33 20.80
CA SER A 183 7.12 0.04 21.10
C SER A 183 7.92 0.22 19.79
N LEU A 184 8.91 1.10 19.82
CA LEU A 184 9.80 1.28 18.67
C LEU A 184 10.57 0.01 18.33
N LYS A 185 11.00 -0.75 19.35
CA LYS A 185 11.68 -2.03 19.15
C LYS A 185 10.84 -3.02 18.33
N MET A 186 9.52 -3.07 18.58
CA MET A 186 8.61 -3.89 17.78
C MET A 186 8.57 -3.42 16.33
N LEU A 187 8.49 -2.11 16.11
CA LEU A 187 8.52 -1.54 14.77
C LEU A 187 9.86 -1.78 14.06
N GLU A 188 10.98 -1.65 14.75
CA GLU A 188 12.31 -1.96 14.22
C GLU A 188 12.42 -3.42 13.79
N ASN A 189 11.93 -4.35 14.62
CA ASN A 189 11.89 -5.78 14.27
C ASN A 189 11.01 -6.02 13.04
N ALA A 190 9.82 -5.43 12.99
CA ALA A 190 8.91 -5.54 11.84
C ALA A 190 9.58 -5.03 10.55
N LEU A 191 10.26 -3.88 10.61
CA LEU A 191 10.98 -3.33 9.47
C LEU A 191 12.20 -4.17 9.08
N TYR A 192 12.87 -4.77 10.07
CA TYR A 192 13.96 -5.69 9.81
C TYR A 192 13.46 -6.93 9.07
N ASP A 193 12.37 -7.55 9.51
CA ASP A 193 11.77 -8.72 8.87
C ASP A 193 11.33 -8.44 7.42
N LEU A 194 10.89 -7.22 7.14
CA LEU A 194 10.49 -6.79 5.79
C LEU A 194 11.69 -6.49 4.89
N SER A 195 12.82 -6.07 5.43
CA SER A 195 13.96 -5.56 4.67
C SER A 195 15.15 -6.51 4.59
N ALA A 196 15.40 -7.30 5.65
CA ALA A 196 16.58 -8.14 5.75
C ALA A 196 16.59 -9.25 4.69
N GLY A 197 17.67 -9.33 3.93
CA GLY A 197 17.84 -10.32 2.86
C GLY A 197 16.95 -10.13 1.62
N LYS A 198 16.08 -9.11 1.63
CA LYS A 198 15.13 -8.85 0.53
C LYS A 198 15.41 -7.53 -0.19
N LEU A 199 15.93 -6.53 0.51
CA LEU A 199 16.13 -5.18 -0.01
C LEU A 199 17.58 -4.73 0.15
N GLY A 200 18.12 -4.09 -0.90
CA GLY A 200 19.41 -3.41 -0.84
C GLY A 200 19.37 -2.21 0.12
N MET A 201 20.54 -1.78 0.62
CA MET A 201 20.63 -0.70 1.61
C MET A 201 20.03 0.64 1.11
N GLY A 202 20.12 0.93 -0.19
CA GLY A 202 19.58 2.16 -0.78
C GLY A 202 18.07 2.13 -1.05
N GLU A 203 17.44 0.97 -0.97
CA GLU A 203 16.05 0.75 -1.36
C GLU A 203 15.09 0.65 -0.18
N ARG A 204 15.58 0.78 1.05
CA ARG A 204 14.80 0.57 2.28
C ARG A 204 13.93 1.77 2.63
N ASN A 205 12.99 2.10 1.74
CA ASN A 205 12.06 3.21 1.93
C ASN A 205 10.66 2.65 2.21
N PHE A 206 10.13 2.94 3.38
CA PHE A 206 8.81 2.48 3.81
C PHE A 206 7.88 3.66 4.08
N LEU A 207 6.62 3.49 3.69
CA LEU A 207 5.51 4.37 4.07
C LEU A 207 4.71 3.68 5.16
N ILE A 208 4.51 4.36 6.27
CA ILE A 208 3.63 3.91 7.35
C ILE A 208 2.37 4.76 7.30
N ARG A 209 1.22 4.14 7.07
CA ARG A 209 -0.09 4.79 7.17
C ARG A 209 -0.71 4.45 8.52
N THR A 210 -1.26 5.45 9.17
CA THR A 210 -1.90 5.32 10.48
C THR A 210 -2.92 6.42 10.70
N GLY A 211 -3.73 6.34 11.75
CA GLY A 211 -4.61 7.44 12.16
C GLY A 211 -3.90 8.48 13.03
N GLU A 212 -4.62 9.54 13.41
CA GLU A 212 -4.08 10.62 14.24
C GLU A 212 -3.55 10.12 15.60
N LYS A 213 -4.27 9.23 16.25
CA LYS A 213 -3.84 8.67 17.56
C LYS A 213 -2.60 7.79 17.42
N GLY A 214 -2.52 7.02 16.35
CA GLY A 214 -1.34 6.22 16.03
C GLY A 214 -0.12 7.12 15.75
N ALA A 215 -0.27 8.17 14.99
CA ALA A 215 0.81 9.11 14.72
C ALA A 215 1.32 9.79 16.01
N ILE A 216 0.42 10.19 16.90
CA ILE A 216 0.78 10.73 18.22
C ILE A 216 1.52 9.68 19.06
N GLN A 217 1.05 8.44 19.08
CA GLN A 217 1.69 7.33 19.79
C GLN A 217 3.09 7.06 19.25
N PHE A 218 3.24 7.00 17.93
CA PHE A 218 4.54 6.85 17.26
C PHE A 218 5.51 7.98 17.66
N HIS A 219 5.05 9.22 17.56
CA HIS A 219 5.86 10.38 17.92
C HIS A 219 6.35 10.34 19.37
N LYS A 220 5.45 10.02 20.30
CA LYS A 220 5.82 9.89 21.73
C LYS A 220 6.86 8.78 21.94
N ALA A 221 6.71 7.67 21.23
CA ALA A 221 7.66 6.57 21.30
C ALA A 221 9.05 6.99 20.76
N VAL A 222 9.10 7.75 19.67
CA VAL A 222 10.36 8.29 19.12
C VAL A 222 11.01 9.28 20.08
N LEU A 223 10.25 10.21 20.67
CA LEU A 223 10.78 11.16 21.64
C LEU A 223 11.35 10.49 22.91
N ASN A 224 10.73 9.40 23.34
CA ASN A 224 11.19 8.66 24.52
C ASN A 224 12.45 7.82 24.25
N THR A 225 12.78 7.57 22.97
CA THR A 225 13.90 6.70 22.57
C THR A 225 14.93 7.49 21.75
N VAL A 226 15.41 8.59 22.30
CA VAL A 226 16.25 9.60 21.61
C VAL A 226 17.56 9.06 20.97
N SER A 227 17.98 7.86 21.27
CA SER A 227 19.35 7.40 20.96
C SER A 227 19.55 6.72 19.60
N GLY A 228 18.64 6.75 18.65
CA GLY A 228 18.85 6.05 17.40
C GLY A 228 18.05 6.53 16.20
N TRP A 229 17.13 7.47 16.40
CA TRP A 229 16.27 7.96 15.34
C TRP A 229 16.55 9.43 15.04
N THR A 230 16.81 9.73 13.78
CA THR A 230 16.99 11.10 13.31
C THR A 230 15.78 11.50 12.49
N GLN A 231 15.14 12.59 12.87
CA GLN A 231 14.06 13.17 12.09
C GLN A 231 14.64 13.86 10.85
N LEU A 232 14.22 13.42 9.68
CA LEU A 232 14.53 14.08 8.42
C LEU A 232 13.34 14.96 8.03
N ILE A 233 13.59 16.25 7.97
CA ILE A 233 12.61 17.22 7.47
C ILE A 233 12.93 17.43 5.99
N THR A 234 12.35 16.61 5.14
CA THR A 234 12.46 16.77 3.69
C THR A 234 11.14 17.27 3.12
N ASP A 235 10.83 18.51 3.40
CA ASP A 235 9.86 19.19 2.56
C ASP A 235 10.65 19.99 1.50
N GLY A 236 10.50 19.56 0.24
CA GLY A 236 11.25 20.15 -0.87
C GLY A 236 11.06 21.66 -0.97
N GLY A 237 11.97 22.40 -0.43
CA GLY A 237 12.04 23.84 -0.45
C GLY A 237 11.86 24.55 0.90
N ASN A 238 11.19 23.95 1.86
CA ASN A 238 10.90 24.61 3.14
C ASN A 238 11.81 24.19 4.31
N ALA A 239 12.64 23.16 4.14
CA ALA A 239 13.63 22.78 5.15
C ALA A 239 14.58 23.93 5.50
N SER A 240 14.88 24.81 4.54
CA SER A 240 15.68 26.01 4.78
C SER A 240 14.94 27.09 5.55
N VAL A 241 13.61 27.11 5.50
CA VAL A 241 12.77 28.09 6.23
C VAL A 241 12.65 27.68 7.70
N ILE A 242 12.50 26.40 7.97
CA ILE A 242 12.42 25.87 9.35
C ILE A 242 13.77 26.02 10.06
N ASN A 243 14.89 25.85 9.35
CA ASN A 243 16.23 26.04 9.92
C ASN A 243 16.66 27.52 10.01
N LYS A 244 16.04 28.42 9.26
CA LYS A 244 16.43 29.85 9.24
C LYS A 244 15.48 30.78 9.97
N THR A 245 14.27 30.34 10.25
CA THR A 245 13.28 31.18 10.91
C THR A 245 13.16 30.77 12.36
N SER A 246 13.50 31.67 13.20
CA SER A 246 13.43 31.72 14.66
C SER A 246 12.69 30.59 15.38
N SER A 247 13.14 30.26 16.56
CA SER A 247 12.52 29.34 17.52
C SER A 247 10.99 29.46 17.68
N ALA A 248 10.39 30.61 17.33
CA ALA A 248 8.96 30.83 17.39
C ALA A 248 8.16 30.05 16.28
N LEU A 249 8.69 29.95 15.07
CA LEU A 249 8.08 29.15 14.01
C LEU A 249 8.24 27.66 14.27
N HIS A 250 9.35 27.26 14.83
CA HIS A 250 9.61 25.91 15.26
C HIS A 250 8.65 25.48 16.38
N THR A 251 8.38 26.36 17.33
CA THR A 251 7.45 26.11 18.44
C THR A 251 5.99 26.07 17.95
N ASN A 252 5.61 26.91 17.01
CA ASN A 252 4.26 26.92 16.43
C ASN A 252 4.03 25.76 15.46
N ALA A 253 5.02 25.35 14.69
CA ALA A 253 4.94 24.15 13.88
C ALA A 253 4.83 22.89 14.74
N LEU A 254 5.46 22.87 15.90
CA LEU A 254 5.32 21.79 16.87
C LEU A 254 3.97 21.79 17.58
N SER A 255 3.28 22.91 17.69
CA SER A 255 1.98 23.01 18.36
C SER A 255 0.79 22.88 17.42
N ALA A 256 0.97 23.06 16.11
CA ALA A 256 -0.12 23.15 15.13
C ALA A 256 -0.47 21.83 14.43
N GLY A 257 -0.07 20.68 14.96
CA GLY A 257 -0.39 19.37 14.36
C GLY A 257 0.69 18.95 13.38
N PHE A 258 1.36 17.95 13.76
CA PHE A 258 2.53 17.40 13.11
C PHE A 258 2.20 16.68 11.83
N GLN A 259 2.72 17.14 10.72
CA GLN A 259 3.02 16.27 9.61
C GLN A 259 4.45 15.74 9.81
N PHE A 260 4.56 14.57 10.39
CA PHE A 260 5.84 13.86 10.46
C PHE A 260 6.17 13.36 9.08
N VAL A 261 7.25 13.89 8.54
CA VAL A 261 7.49 13.64 7.14
C VAL A 261 8.39 12.43 6.95
N GLU A 262 9.54 12.39 7.58
CA GLU A 262 10.47 11.28 7.40
C GLU A 262 11.34 11.02 8.63
N TYR A 263 11.65 9.75 8.86
CA TYR A 263 12.55 9.28 9.91
C TYR A 263 13.60 8.35 9.31
N LEU A 264 14.80 8.42 9.84
CA LEU A 264 15.88 7.48 9.52
C LEU A 264 16.13 6.58 10.72
N ALA A 265 15.91 5.29 10.55
CA ALA A 265 16.23 4.30 11.56
C ALA A 265 17.74 3.98 11.57
N PRO A 266 18.30 3.45 12.69
CA PRO A 266 19.73 3.16 12.82
C PRO A 266 20.28 2.20 11.74
N ASN A 267 19.44 1.33 11.21
CA ASN A 267 19.76 0.37 10.14
C ASN A 267 19.64 0.93 8.71
N GLY A 268 19.55 2.26 8.56
CA GLY A 268 19.45 2.94 7.27
C GLY A 268 18.08 2.87 6.60
N ILE A 269 17.06 2.40 7.31
CA ILE A 269 15.68 2.37 6.81
C ILE A 269 15.08 3.77 6.91
N LYS A 270 14.57 4.28 5.79
CA LYS A 270 13.81 5.53 5.74
C LYS A 270 12.32 5.22 5.90
N ILE A 271 11.70 5.93 6.80
CA ILE A 271 10.28 5.78 7.13
C ILE A 271 9.58 7.11 6.94
N LYS A 272 8.54 7.10 6.12
CA LYS A 272 7.59 8.20 6.03
C LYS A 272 6.32 7.82 6.77
N VAL A 273 5.89 8.64 7.72
CA VAL A 273 4.61 8.43 8.42
C VAL A 273 3.56 9.36 7.84
N GLU A 274 2.47 8.80 7.37
CA GLU A 274 1.34 9.51 6.78
C GLU A 274 0.08 9.26 7.60
N VAL A 275 -0.58 10.35 7.99
CA VAL A 275 -1.87 10.29 8.68
C VAL A 275 -2.98 10.22 7.65
N ASP A 276 -3.80 9.20 7.78
CA ASP A 276 -4.98 9.03 6.95
C ASP A 276 -6.25 9.14 7.81
N SER A 277 -7.06 10.15 7.54
CA SER A 277 -8.32 10.42 8.25
C SER A 277 -9.31 9.25 8.22
N TYR A 278 -9.12 8.33 7.30
CA TYR A 278 -9.94 7.13 7.17
C TYR A 278 -9.86 6.21 8.39
N TYR A 279 -8.69 6.18 9.04
CA TYR A 279 -8.47 5.41 10.27
C TYR A 279 -9.20 6.03 11.48
N ASP A 280 -9.55 7.31 11.40
CA ASP A 280 -10.18 8.05 12.46
C ASP A 280 -11.70 8.19 12.30
N ASP A 281 -12.27 7.66 11.20
CA ASP A 281 -13.69 7.74 10.91
C ASP A 281 -14.53 7.01 11.98
N PRO A 282 -15.30 7.72 12.83
CA PRO A 282 -16.05 7.12 13.93
C PRO A 282 -17.24 6.29 13.44
N VAL A 283 -17.71 6.50 12.21
CA VAL A 283 -18.82 5.74 11.64
C VAL A 283 -18.38 4.33 11.29
N ARG A 284 -17.16 4.19 10.80
CA ARG A 284 -16.56 2.91 10.39
C ARG A 284 -15.90 2.17 11.54
N ASN A 285 -15.35 2.91 12.50
CA ASN A 285 -14.52 2.37 13.58
C ASN A 285 -15.21 2.54 14.94
N LYS A 286 -16.17 1.67 15.22
CA LYS A 286 -16.97 1.72 16.45
C LYS A 286 -16.22 1.26 17.70
N ILE A 287 -15.20 0.41 17.53
CA ILE A 287 -14.42 -0.14 18.64
C ILE A 287 -13.51 0.96 19.17
N GLN A 288 -13.61 1.22 20.48
CA GLN A 288 -12.76 2.22 21.14
C GLN A 288 -11.51 1.57 21.71
N HIS A 289 -10.39 2.28 21.58
CA HIS A 289 -9.13 1.86 22.19
C HIS A 289 -9.08 2.30 23.65
N PRO A 290 -8.49 1.52 24.59
CA PRO A 290 -8.37 1.89 26.00
C PRO A 290 -7.68 3.24 26.23
N ASN A 291 -6.78 3.64 25.35
CA ASN A 291 -6.09 4.94 25.39
C ASN A 291 -6.90 6.10 24.78
N GLY A 292 -8.16 5.85 24.45
CA GLY A 292 -9.10 6.83 23.88
C GLY A 292 -9.01 6.95 22.37
N GLY A 293 -10.18 7.13 21.74
CA GLY A 293 -10.36 7.22 20.30
C GLY A 293 -10.60 5.86 19.61
N PRO A 294 -10.88 5.87 18.31
CA PRO A 294 -11.14 4.64 17.56
C PRO A 294 -9.93 3.71 17.61
N ALA A 295 -10.16 2.43 17.85
CA ALA A 295 -9.07 1.44 17.90
C ALA A 295 -8.33 1.34 16.57
N PHE A 296 -9.02 1.54 15.45
CA PHE A 296 -8.43 1.52 14.12
C PHE A 296 -7.42 2.66 13.88
N SER A 297 -7.55 3.79 14.59
CA SER A 297 -6.57 4.89 14.56
C SER A 297 -5.17 4.46 15.00
N TYR A 298 -5.06 3.39 15.78
CA TYR A 298 -3.80 2.82 16.27
C TYR A 298 -3.24 1.72 15.36
N ARG A 299 -3.86 1.44 14.23
CA ARG A 299 -3.33 0.52 13.24
C ARG A 299 -2.19 1.19 12.46
N TYR A 300 -1.13 0.44 12.21
CA TYR A 300 -0.02 0.87 11.37
C TYR A 300 0.10 -0.07 10.17
N ASP A 301 -0.08 0.46 8.99
CA ASP A 301 0.12 -0.27 7.74
C ASP A 301 1.46 0.15 7.14
N ILE A 302 2.42 -0.77 7.19
CA ILE A 302 3.79 -0.59 6.71
C ILE A 302 3.82 -1.02 5.25
N LEU A 303 4.08 -0.08 4.35
CA LEU A 303 4.06 -0.27 2.92
C LEU A 303 5.46 -0.06 2.33
N TYR A 304 5.99 -1.07 1.67
CA TYR A 304 7.11 -0.88 0.77
C TYR A 304 6.58 -0.45 -0.60
N ILE A 305 6.82 0.79 -0.98
CA ILE A 305 6.31 1.33 -2.25
C ILE A 305 7.18 0.88 -3.43
N GLY A 306 8.46 0.59 -3.18
CA GLY A 306 9.44 0.29 -4.22
C GLY A 306 10.21 1.52 -4.67
N THR A 307 10.92 1.39 -5.78
CA THR A 307 11.64 2.47 -6.45
C THR A 307 10.83 3.00 -7.65
N MET A 308 11.25 4.10 -8.26
CA MET A 308 10.61 4.61 -9.47
C MET A 308 10.65 3.62 -10.64
N ASP A 309 11.72 2.85 -10.74
CA ASP A 309 11.91 1.86 -11.81
C ASP A 309 11.19 0.54 -11.53
N GLN A 310 11.03 0.19 -10.26
CA GLN A 310 10.38 -1.04 -9.81
C GLN A 310 9.41 -0.75 -8.65
N PRO A 311 8.23 -0.21 -8.94
CA PRO A 311 7.23 0.04 -7.91
C PRO A 311 6.64 -1.28 -7.41
N ASN A 312 6.55 -1.44 -6.09
CA ASN A 312 5.91 -2.60 -5.48
C ASN A 312 4.38 -2.44 -5.42
N ILE A 313 3.92 -1.22 -5.24
CA ILE A 313 2.49 -0.88 -5.20
C ILE A 313 2.21 0.14 -6.30
N PHE A 314 1.30 -0.19 -7.20
CA PHE A 314 0.94 0.70 -8.28
C PHE A 314 -0.53 0.60 -8.66
N LYS A 315 -1.05 1.71 -9.16
CA LYS A 315 -2.40 1.80 -9.69
C LYS A 315 -2.43 1.34 -11.13
N CYS A 316 -3.28 0.35 -11.41
CA CYS A 316 -3.52 -0.15 -12.76
C CYS A 316 -4.67 0.62 -13.41
N LYS A 317 -4.49 0.98 -14.67
CA LYS A 317 -5.48 1.66 -15.48
C LYS A 317 -5.55 1.05 -16.87
N ILE A 318 -6.73 1.08 -17.49
CA ILE A 318 -6.87 0.74 -18.90
C ILE A 318 -6.63 2.02 -19.71
N LYS A 319 -5.70 1.98 -20.65
CA LYS A 319 -5.42 3.11 -21.55
C LYS A 319 -6.70 3.54 -22.28
N GLY A 320 -7.09 4.80 -22.13
CA GLY A 320 -8.29 5.37 -22.74
C GLY A 320 -9.62 5.07 -22.05
N GLN A 321 -9.61 4.28 -20.96
CA GLN A 321 -10.82 3.96 -20.20
C GLN A 321 -10.65 4.19 -18.68
N ASP A 322 -9.59 4.88 -18.28
CA ASP A 322 -9.28 5.11 -16.88
C ASP A 322 -10.30 5.99 -16.18
N GLU A 323 -10.75 7.06 -16.82
CA GLU A 323 -11.74 7.96 -16.27
C GLU A 323 -12.55 8.65 -17.36
N TYR A 324 -13.86 8.65 -17.23
CA TYR A 324 -14.79 9.35 -18.11
C TYR A 324 -15.66 10.30 -17.30
N ARG A 325 -15.79 11.52 -17.81
CA ARG A 325 -16.68 12.55 -17.32
C ARG A 325 -17.49 13.06 -18.50
N GLY A 326 -18.79 12.92 -18.43
CA GLY A 326 -19.67 13.32 -19.49
C GLY A 326 -20.98 13.89 -18.97
N TYR A 327 -21.60 14.68 -19.79
CA TYR A 327 -22.88 15.30 -19.51
C TYR A 327 -23.82 15.03 -20.66
N GLN A 328 -25.03 14.65 -20.33
CA GLN A 328 -26.15 14.60 -21.27
C GLN A 328 -27.12 15.68 -20.86
N TRP A 329 -27.58 16.49 -21.78
CA TRP A 329 -28.59 17.49 -21.54
C TRP A 329 -29.73 17.42 -22.53
N GLY A 330 -30.90 17.74 -22.02
CA GLY A 330 -32.10 17.84 -22.82
C GLY A 330 -32.13 19.10 -23.67
N PRO A 331 -33.23 19.33 -24.43
CA PRO A 331 -33.29 20.27 -25.54
C PRO A 331 -33.21 21.74 -25.13
N PHE A 332 -33.48 22.11 -23.88
CA PHE A 332 -33.78 23.51 -23.58
C PHE A 332 -32.61 24.32 -23.03
N ARG A 333 -31.63 23.77 -22.35
CA ARG A 333 -30.58 24.57 -21.71
C ARG A 333 -29.25 23.84 -21.53
N ASN A 334 -28.18 24.62 -21.68
CA ASN A 334 -26.87 24.18 -21.23
C ASN A 334 -26.75 24.40 -19.70
N PRO A 335 -26.46 23.38 -18.90
CA PRO A 335 -26.45 23.47 -17.45
C PRO A 335 -25.34 24.38 -16.89
N PHE A 336 -24.27 24.60 -17.63
CA PHE A 336 -23.11 25.41 -17.18
C PHE A 336 -23.14 26.84 -17.66
N THR A 337 -23.63 27.08 -18.86
CA THR A 337 -23.67 28.42 -19.47
C THR A 337 -25.02 29.08 -19.36
N GLY A 338 -26.10 28.33 -19.09
CA GLY A 338 -27.45 28.81 -19.05
C GLY A 338 -28.02 29.17 -20.44
N ALA A 339 -27.28 28.88 -21.52
CA ALA A 339 -27.71 29.19 -22.91
C ALA A 339 -28.97 28.38 -23.24
N THR A 340 -29.99 29.09 -23.77
CA THR A 340 -31.32 28.55 -24.03
C THR A 340 -31.49 27.90 -25.41
N ASN A 341 -30.52 27.99 -26.27
CA ASN A 341 -30.56 27.38 -27.61
C ASN A 341 -29.49 26.33 -27.74
N ASN A 342 -29.85 25.10 -27.41
CA ASN A 342 -29.03 23.97 -27.75
C ASN A 342 -29.72 23.20 -28.90
N PRO A 343 -29.24 23.29 -30.13
CA PRO A 343 -29.87 22.59 -31.26
C PRO A 343 -29.66 21.06 -31.20
N TYR A 344 -28.83 20.60 -30.30
CA TYR A 344 -28.51 19.18 -30.14
C TYR A 344 -28.92 18.70 -28.75
N ALA A 345 -30.05 18.01 -28.67
CA ALA A 345 -30.47 17.32 -27.44
C ALA A 345 -29.90 15.90 -27.42
N SER A 346 -29.41 15.49 -26.25
CA SER A 346 -28.94 14.11 -26.06
C SER A 346 -30.08 13.15 -25.69
N PHE A 347 -31.20 13.72 -25.19
CA PHE A 347 -32.43 12.98 -24.83
C PHE A 347 -33.59 13.98 -24.73
N ASP A 348 -34.80 13.47 -24.65
CA ASP A 348 -36.05 14.21 -24.80
C ASP A 348 -36.58 14.88 -23.54
N GLU A 349 -36.00 14.59 -22.37
CA GLU A 349 -36.41 15.20 -21.10
C GLU A 349 -35.68 16.51 -20.83
N ASP A 350 -36.40 17.50 -20.26
CA ASP A 350 -35.78 18.75 -19.77
C ASP A 350 -35.00 18.50 -18.47
N ALA A 351 -33.81 17.96 -18.63
CA ALA A 351 -32.89 17.68 -17.53
C ALA A 351 -31.44 17.67 -18.01
N ALA A 352 -30.51 17.76 -17.09
CA ALA A 352 -29.10 17.46 -17.32
C ALA A 352 -28.71 16.22 -16.51
N VAL A 353 -28.01 15.29 -17.15
CA VAL A 353 -27.48 14.10 -16.49
C VAL A 353 -25.97 14.14 -16.51
N MET A 354 -25.37 14.09 -15.33
CA MET A 354 -23.91 13.99 -15.17
C MET A 354 -23.53 12.53 -15.04
N HIS A 355 -22.53 12.12 -15.79
CA HIS A 355 -21.96 10.78 -15.71
C HIS A 355 -20.49 10.86 -15.35
N LYS A 356 -20.08 10.19 -14.29
CA LYS A 356 -18.68 9.99 -13.94
C LYS A 356 -18.42 8.49 -13.80
N TYR A 357 -17.43 8.00 -14.50
CA TYR A 357 -17.10 6.58 -14.56
C TYR A 357 -15.59 6.42 -14.52
N ALA A 358 -15.12 5.44 -13.75
CA ALA A 358 -13.72 5.07 -13.71
C ALA A 358 -13.55 3.56 -13.69
N THR A 359 -12.55 3.09 -14.42
CA THR A 359 -12.03 1.73 -14.34
C THR A 359 -10.67 1.79 -13.65
N LEU A 360 -10.54 1.15 -12.52
CA LEU A 360 -9.36 1.24 -11.68
C LEU A 360 -9.07 -0.07 -10.96
N GLY A 361 -7.79 -0.28 -10.68
CA GLY A 361 -7.30 -1.38 -9.88
C GLY A 361 -6.00 -1.00 -9.20
N ILE A 362 -5.64 -1.72 -8.17
CA ILE A 362 -4.37 -1.61 -7.50
C ILE A 362 -3.68 -2.97 -7.52
N CYS A 363 -2.38 -2.97 -7.66
CA CYS A 363 -1.58 -4.17 -7.64
C CYS A 363 -0.45 -4.03 -6.64
N VAL A 364 -0.29 -5.04 -5.80
CA VAL A 364 0.86 -5.23 -4.91
C VAL A 364 1.66 -6.39 -5.49
N LEU A 365 2.88 -6.13 -5.98
CA LEU A 365 3.72 -7.16 -6.61
C LEU A 365 4.21 -8.18 -5.60
N ASP A 366 4.69 -7.69 -4.47
CA ASP A 366 5.21 -8.53 -3.40
C ASP A 366 4.57 -8.15 -2.07
N PRO A 367 3.49 -8.85 -1.66
CA PRO A 367 2.83 -8.59 -0.39
C PRO A 367 3.71 -8.96 0.82
N THR A 368 4.76 -9.77 0.64
CA THR A 368 5.68 -10.13 1.74
C THR A 368 6.54 -8.95 2.21
N ARG A 369 6.56 -7.86 1.45
CA ARG A 369 7.23 -6.60 1.79
C ARG A 369 6.29 -5.58 2.40
N THR A 370 5.08 -5.98 2.73
CA THR A 370 4.10 -5.16 3.45
C THR A 370 3.73 -5.82 4.75
N MET A 371 3.33 -5.05 5.75
CA MET A 371 2.90 -5.57 7.05
C MET A 371 1.83 -4.68 7.65
N SER A 372 0.87 -5.30 8.32
CA SER A 372 -0.12 -4.60 9.14
C SER A 372 0.12 -4.89 10.61
N LEU A 373 0.36 -3.84 11.41
CA LEU A 373 0.38 -3.92 12.86
C LEU A 373 -0.98 -3.49 13.38
N ILE A 374 -1.71 -4.43 13.95
CA ILE A 374 -3.10 -4.23 14.36
C ILE A 374 -3.19 -4.27 15.90
N PRO A 375 -3.81 -3.28 16.56
CA PRO A 375 -4.03 -3.36 17.99
C PRO A 375 -4.93 -4.56 18.33
N ALA A 376 -4.56 -5.33 19.36
CA ALA A 376 -5.23 -6.59 19.72
C ALA A 376 -6.72 -6.40 20.07
N VAL A 377 -7.12 -5.21 20.45
CA VAL A 377 -8.54 -4.84 20.66
C VAL A 377 -9.41 -5.06 19.41
N LEU A 378 -8.81 -5.06 18.21
CA LEU A 378 -9.50 -5.34 16.94
C LEU A 378 -9.53 -6.83 16.58
N GLN A 379 -8.95 -7.69 17.39
CA GLN A 379 -8.93 -9.14 17.14
C GLN A 379 -10.21 -9.84 17.63
N ALA A 380 -11.03 -9.15 18.42
CA ALA A 380 -12.25 -9.67 19.04
C ALA A 380 -13.43 -9.75 18.07
#